data_26de53f465fce6e38a21dc8bcd6e0789
#
_entry.id   26de53f465fce6e38a21dc8bcd6e0789
#
_cell.length_a   1.000
_cell.length_b   1.000
_cell.length_c   1.000
_cell.angle_alpha   90.00
_cell.angle_beta   90.00
_cell.angle_gamma   90.00
#
_symmetry.space_group_name_H-M   'P 1'
#
loop_
_entity.id
_entity.type
_entity.pdbx_description
1 polymer ?
#
loop_
_entity_poly.entity_id
_entity_poly.type
_entity_poly.pdbx_seq_one_letter_code
_entity_poly.pdbx_strand_id
1 'polypeptide(L)'
;MKFLISQLYLLALFALPFVSTSCSDDDDNSTKVEISSLGVEDGTTIVTGQIIQLEAQLSNPQGEVHYSWSTAGKEVSTQSTYTFQSDVTGTHTITLTVTANNEAQEKSINIIVVKPPFYVINEGQGKGSVNRYKQEQWQYNIVEGLGVTSTVGIINNGYMYIVSK
;
A
#
# COMPACT_ATOMS: atom_id res chain seq x y z
N MET A 1 -8.61 -5.72 74.19
CA MET A 1 -8.79 -7.19 74.28
C MET A 1 -8.11 -7.76 73.01
N LYS A 2 -6.87 -8.18 73.15
CA LYS A 2 -6.38 -9.58 73.17
C LYS A 2 -6.86 -10.32 71.88
N PHE A 3 -6.05 -10.86 70.97
CA PHE A 3 -4.89 -11.74 71.12
C PHE A 3 -4.00 -11.74 69.87
N LEU A 4 -2.72 -11.70 70.14
CA LEU A 4 -1.63 -12.19 69.29
C LEU A 4 -1.75 -13.72 69.12
N ILE A 5 -1.49 -14.22 67.92
CA ILE A 5 -0.81 -15.51 67.76
C ILE A 5 0.06 -15.45 66.51
N SER A 6 1.32 -15.40 66.76
CA SER A 6 2.47 -15.86 66.02
C SER A 6 2.29 -17.30 65.53
N GLN A 7 2.59 -17.57 64.26
CA GLN A 7 3.09 -18.88 63.85
C GLN A 7 4.08 -18.71 62.68
N LEU A 8 5.26 -18.95 63.07
CA LEU A 8 6.46 -19.24 62.34
C LEU A 8 6.32 -20.57 61.62
N TYR A 9 6.41 -20.64 60.29
CA TYR A 9 6.68 -21.88 59.56
C TYR A 9 7.61 -21.63 58.40
N LEU A 10 8.82 -21.99 58.67
CA LEU A 10 9.65 -23.04 58.04
C LEU A 10 9.97 -22.84 56.54
N LEU A 11 11.17 -22.32 56.39
CA LEU A 11 11.98 -22.31 55.19
C LEU A 11 12.13 -23.74 54.66
N ALA A 12 11.45 -24.08 53.55
CA ALA A 12 11.78 -25.24 52.74
C ALA A 12 12.49 -24.73 51.48
N LEU A 13 13.81 -24.77 51.54
CA LEU A 13 14.71 -24.56 50.42
C LEU A 13 14.54 -25.73 49.45
N PHE A 14 13.71 -25.56 48.42
CA PHE A 14 13.68 -26.47 47.29
C PHE A 14 14.62 -25.91 46.22
N ALA A 15 15.85 -26.37 46.27
CA ALA A 15 16.80 -26.22 45.18
C ALA A 15 16.32 -27.08 44.00
N LEU A 16 15.60 -26.47 43.06
CA LEU A 16 15.37 -27.05 41.74
C LEU A 16 16.64 -26.84 40.93
N PRO A 17 17.21 -27.92 40.36
CA PRO A 17 18.27 -27.73 39.37
C PRO A 17 17.69 -27.04 38.17
N PHE A 18 18.19 -25.84 37.87
CA PHE A 18 18.04 -25.24 36.58
C PHE A 18 18.69 -26.16 35.54
N VAL A 19 17.93 -27.03 34.96
CA VAL A 19 18.29 -27.62 33.67
C VAL A 19 18.21 -26.47 32.68
N SER A 20 19.34 -25.86 32.40
CA SER A 20 19.52 -25.06 31.19
C SER A 20 19.38 -26.04 30.00
N THR A 21 18.17 -26.23 29.53
CA THR A 21 17.96 -26.65 28.15
C THR A 21 18.55 -25.53 27.32
N SER A 22 19.78 -25.75 26.87
CA SER A 22 20.32 -25.10 25.72
C SER A 22 19.28 -25.35 24.61
N CYS A 23 18.43 -24.34 24.32
CA CYS A 23 17.87 -24.25 22.99
C CYS A 23 19.10 -24.17 22.08
N SER A 24 19.41 -25.25 21.41
CA SER A 24 20.11 -25.17 20.16
C SER A 24 19.32 -24.16 19.36
N ASP A 25 19.93 -23.03 19.02
CA ASP A 25 19.54 -22.28 17.84
C ASP A 25 19.58 -23.28 16.70
N ASP A 26 18.47 -23.95 16.45
CA ASP A 26 18.21 -24.50 15.14
C ASP A 26 18.20 -23.22 14.29
N ASP A 27 19.32 -22.99 13.62
CA ASP A 27 19.37 -22.22 12.41
C ASP A 27 18.35 -22.88 11.48
N ASP A 28 17.06 -22.51 11.69
CA ASP A 28 16.01 -22.74 10.72
C ASP A 28 16.41 -21.85 9.52
N ASN A 29 17.39 -22.36 8.77
CA ASN A 29 17.74 -21.89 7.44
C ASN A 29 16.53 -22.27 6.57
N SER A 30 15.39 -21.70 6.94
CA SER A 30 14.13 -21.84 6.24
C SER A 30 14.37 -21.38 4.81
N THR A 31 14.47 -22.36 3.92
CA THR A 31 14.51 -22.15 2.46
C THR A 31 13.15 -21.69 1.93
N LYS A 32 12.34 -21.11 2.81
CA LYS A 32 11.01 -20.65 2.52
C LYS A 32 11.06 -19.43 1.58
N VAL A 33 10.27 -19.51 0.52
CA VAL A 33 10.09 -18.36 -0.36
C VAL A 33 9.39 -17.24 0.42
N GLU A 34 9.87 -16.01 0.30
CA GLU A 34 9.24 -14.83 0.86
C GLU A 34 8.92 -13.82 -0.23
N ILE A 35 7.76 -13.17 -0.13
CA ILE A 35 7.37 -12.07 -1.00
C ILE A 35 7.89 -10.77 -0.39
N SER A 36 9.02 -10.25 -0.89
CA SER A 36 9.63 -9.03 -0.39
C SER A 36 8.84 -7.78 -0.80
N SER A 37 8.43 -7.68 -2.06
CA SER A 37 7.69 -6.53 -2.60
C SER A 37 6.72 -6.97 -3.71
N LEU A 38 5.72 -6.13 -3.98
CA LEU A 38 4.85 -6.25 -5.15
C LEU A 38 5.12 -5.18 -6.22
N GLY A 39 6.28 -4.50 -6.12
CA GLY A 39 6.74 -3.48 -7.06
C GLY A 39 6.16 -2.09 -6.83
N VAL A 40 5.16 -1.96 -5.96
CA VAL A 40 4.56 -0.66 -5.57
C VAL A 40 4.29 -0.64 -4.06
N GLU A 41 4.19 0.54 -3.50
CA GLU A 41 3.88 0.76 -2.09
C GLU A 41 2.40 0.51 -1.77
N ASP A 42 2.11 0.00 -0.56
CA ASP A 42 0.73 -0.09 -0.05
C ASP A 42 0.11 1.31 0.03
N GLY A 43 -1.14 1.46 -0.39
CA GLY A 43 -1.82 2.75 -0.46
C GLY A 43 -1.45 3.61 -1.67
N THR A 44 -0.73 3.07 -2.66
CA THR A 44 -0.45 3.78 -3.91
C THR A 44 -1.73 4.31 -4.53
N THR A 45 -1.74 5.61 -4.86
CA THR A 45 -2.90 6.27 -5.46
C THR A 45 -2.72 6.44 -6.96
N ILE A 46 -3.71 6.01 -7.73
CA ILE A 46 -3.80 6.18 -9.18
C ILE A 46 -5.12 6.87 -9.56
N VAL A 47 -5.19 7.40 -10.77
CA VAL A 47 -6.46 7.93 -11.30
C VAL A 47 -7.22 6.85 -12.08
N THR A 48 -8.55 7.00 -12.21
CA THR A 48 -9.39 6.10 -13.04
C THR A 48 -8.81 5.97 -14.43
N GLY A 49 -8.76 4.73 -14.93
CA GLY A 49 -8.19 4.40 -16.24
C GLY A 49 -6.65 4.35 -16.31
N GLN A 50 -5.95 4.76 -15.26
CA GLN A 50 -4.49 4.64 -15.21
C GLN A 50 -4.07 3.18 -15.04
N ILE A 51 -3.06 2.79 -15.81
CA ILE A 51 -2.46 1.46 -15.75
C ILE A 51 -1.27 1.49 -14.77
N ILE A 52 -1.18 0.48 -13.92
CA ILE A 52 -0.03 0.24 -13.04
C ILE A 52 0.41 -1.21 -13.16
N GLN A 53 1.70 -1.46 -13.23
CA GLN A 53 2.27 -2.80 -13.27
C GLN A 53 2.75 -3.19 -11.89
N LEU A 54 2.33 -4.36 -11.43
CA LEU A 54 2.76 -5.02 -10.22
C LEU A 54 3.73 -6.12 -10.59
N GLU A 55 4.76 -6.33 -9.76
CA GLU A 55 5.80 -7.33 -9.98
C GLU A 55 6.13 -8.05 -8.68
N ALA A 56 6.06 -9.37 -8.69
CA ALA A 56 6.44 -10.19 -7.56
C ALA A 56 7.95 -10.18 -7.37
N GLN A 57 8.43 -9.55 -6.28
CA GLN A 57 9.82 -9.63 -5.86
C GLN A 57 9.95 -10.65 -4.74
N LEU A 58 10.74 -11.70 -4.97
CA LEU A 58 10.89 -12.81 -4.05
C LEU A 58 12.29 -12.88 -3.47
N SER A 59 12.37 -13.28 -2.21
CA SER A 59 13.60 -13.70 -1.54
C SER A 59 13.59 -15.24 -1.42
N ASN A 60 14.75 -15.85 -1.60
CA ASN A 60 14.98 -17.30 -1.50
C ASN A 60 14.03 -18.15 -2.37
N PRO A 61 13.80 -17.84 -3.66
CA PRO A 61 13.01 -18.70 -4.51
C PRO A 61 13.75 -20.03 -4.74
N GLN A 62 13.15 -21.13 -4.35
CA GLN A 62 13.69 -22.48 -4.53
C GLN A 62 12.68 -23.32 -5.33
N GLY A 63 13.19 -24.04 -6.33
CA GLY A 63 12.36 -24.91 -7.15
C GLY A 63 11.43 -24.18 -8.11
N GLU A 64 10.34 -24.82 -8.47
CA GLU A 64 9.31 -24.23 -9.34
C GLU A 64 8.42 -23.31 -8.52
N VAL A 65 8.20 -22.10 -9.02
CA VAL A 65 7.41 -21.05 -8.36
C VAL A 65 6.13 -20.83 -9.14
N HIS A 66 4.99 -20.94 -8.46
CA HIS A 66 3.67 -20.64 -9.01
C HIS A 66 3.14 -19.34 -8.41
N TYR A 67 2.55 -18.50 -9.25
CA TYR A 67 1.98 -17.21 -8.87
C TYR A 67 0.45 -17.27 -9.04
N SER A 68 -0.26 -16.61 -8.16
CA SER A 68 -1.70 -16.35 -8.30
C SER A 68 -2.02 -14.96 -7.77
N TRP A 69 -2.35 -14.06 -8.66
CA TRP A 69 -2.85 -12.73 -8.31
C TRP A 69 -4.36 -12.77 -8.21
N SER A 70 -4.90 -12.18 -7.18
CA SER A 70 -6.33 -12.07 -6.98
C SER A 70 -6.77 -10.66 -6.58
N THR A 71 -8.00 -10.30 -6.96
CA THR A 71 -8.69 -9.09 -6.50
C THR A 71 -10.15 -9.44 -6.24
N ALA A 72 -10.69 -8.94 -5.12
CA ALA A 72 -12.03 -9.28 -4.65
C ALA A 72 -12.30 -10.81 -4.60
N GLY A 73 -11.27 -11.60 -4.24
CA GLY A 73 -11.37 -13.06 -4.14
C GLY A 73 -11.39 -13.80 -5.48
N LYS A 74 -11.17 -13.12 -6.61
CA LYS A 74 -11.11 -13.72 -7.94
C LYS A 74 -9.69 -13.68 -8.47
N GLU A 75 -9.18 -14.81 -8.98
CA GLU A 75 -7.91 -14.87 -9.68
C GLU A 75 -7.95 -14.06 -10.98
N VAL A 76 -6.90 -13.24 -11.18
CA VAL A 76 -6.78 -12.33 -12.32
C VAL A 76 -5.51 -12.54 -13.14
N SER A 77 -4.47 -13.17 -12.58
CA SER A 77 -3.23 -13.50 -13.28
C SER A 77 -2.48 -14.62 -12.56
N THR A 78 -1.72 -15.43 -13.34
CA THR A 78 -0.78 -16.46 -12.84
C THR A 78 0.66 -16.18 -13.25
N GLN A 79 0.95 -14.97 -13.72
CA GLN A 79 2.29 -14.56 -14.13
C GLN A 79 3.04 -13.92 -12.94
N SER A 80 4.36 -13.80 -13.05
CA SER A 80 5.17 -13.05 -12.06
C SER A 80 4.82 -11.56 -12.00
N THR A 81 4.11 -11.06 -13.02
CA THR A 81 3.63 -9.68 -13.11
C THR A 81 2.12 -9.64 -13.28
N TYR A 82 1.51 -8.55 -12.80
CA TYR A 82 0.10 -8.27 -13.00
C TYR A 82 -0.11 -6.80 -13.36
N THR A 83 -0.89 -6.55 -14.40
CA THR A 83 -1.27 -5.19 -14.80
C THR A 83 -2.64 -4.85 -14.25
N PHE A 84 -2.68 -3.88 -13.33
CA PHE A 84 -3.92 -3.40 -12.72
C PHE A 84 -4.39 -2.11 -13.37
N GLN A 85 -5.69 -2.04 -13.63
CA GLN A 85 -6.41 -0.85 -14.10
C GLN A 85 -7.84 -0.91 -13.53
N SER A 86 -8.40 0.24 -13.18
CA SER A 86 -9.81 0.33 -12.75
C SER A 86 -10.41 1.69 -13.12
N ASP A 87 -11.68 1.66 -13.54
CA ASP A 87 -12.51 2.86 -13.72
C ASP A 87 -13.41 3.12 -12.50
N VAL A 88 -13.38 2.21 -11.52
CA VAL A 88 -14.14 2.32 -10.27
C VAL A 88 -13.26 2.96 -9.21
N THR A 89 -13.70 4.10 -8.67
CA THR A 89 -13.02 4.76 -7.54
C THR A 89 -13.17 3.98 -6.25
N GLY A 90 -12.19 4.09 -5.37
CA GLY A 90 -12.17 3.42 -4.07
C GLY A 90 -10.88 2.66 -3.84
N THR A 91 -10.85 1.89 -2.77
CA THR A 91 -9.71 1.04 -2.42
C THR A 91 -9.90 -0.34 -3.05
N HIS A 92 -8.89 -0.78 -3.78
CA HIS A 92 -8.82 -2.10 -4.40
C HIS A 92 -7.69 -2.88 -3.73
N THR A 93 -8.04 -3.96 -3.04
CA THR A 93 -7.05 -4.87 -2.45
C THR A 93 -6.63 -5.89 -3.51
N ILE A 94 -5.33 -5.98 -3.73
CA ILE A 94 -4.71 -6.93 -4.63
C ILE A 94 -3.84 -7.85 -3.80
N THR A 95 -4.05 -9.15 -3.95
CA THR A 95 -3.36 -10.19 -3.21
C THR A 95 -2.56 -11.04 -4.17
N LEU A 96 -1.28 -11.25 -3.86
CA LEU A 96 -0.43 -12.25 -4.50
C LEU A 96 -0.26 -13.42 -3.57
N THR A 97 -0.55 -14.61 -4.06
CA THR A 97 -0.16 -15.88 -3.46
C THR A 97 0.96 -16.48 -4.28
N VAL A 98 2.05 -16.83 -3.64
CA VAL A 98 3.19 -17.55 -4.25
C VAL A 98 3.31 -18.92 -3.60
N THR A 99 3.39 -19.95 -4.42
CA THR A 99 3.58 -21.33 -3.95
C THR A 99 4.90 -21.88 -4.51
N ALA A 100 5.77 -22.35 -3.63
CA ALA A 100 7.02 -23.03 -3.97
C ALA A 100 7.23 -24.18 -2.97
N ASN A 101 7.70 -25.34 -3.46
CA ASN A 101 7.95 -26.52 -2.62
C ASN A 101 6.78 -26.92 -1.71
N ASN A 102 5.54 -26.82 -2.20
CA ASN A 102 4.28 -27.09 -1.46
C ASN A 102 4.02 -26.11 -0.29
N GLU A 103 4.76 -25.03 -0.19
CA GLU A 103 4.50 -23.95 0.76
C GLU A 103 3.94 -22.74 0.03
N ALA A 104 2.93 -22.11 0.63
CA ALA A 104 2.31 -20.90 0.11
C ALA A 104 2.65 -19.70 0.99
N GLN A 105 2.93 -18.57 0.34
CA GLN A 105 3.06 -17.26 0.94
C GLN A 105 2.07 -16.30 0.30
N GLU A 106 1.57 -15.37 1.11
CA GLU A 106 0.59 -14.40 0.65
C GLU A 106 1.00 -12.98 1.06
N LYS A 107 0.82 -12.03 0.15
CA LYS A 107 1.03 -10.61 0.40
C LYS A 107 -0.05 -9.80 -0.30
N SER A 108 -0.61 -8.83 0.42
CA SER A 108 -1.64 -7.94 -0.11
C SER A 108 -1.18 -6.50 -0.06
N ILE A 109 -1.66 -5.70 -1.02
CA ILE A 109 -1.54 -4.25 -1.05
C ILE A 109 -2.88 -3.63 -1.44
N ASN A 110 -3.06 -2.38 -1.05
CA ASN A 110 -4.20 -1.56 -1.42
C ASN A 110 -3.79 -0.54 -2.48
N ILE A 111 -4.53 -0.49 -3.57
CA ILE A 111 -4.44 0.57 -4.58
C ILE A 111 -5.65 1.46 -4.44
N ILE A 112 -5.42 2.77 -4.28
CA ILE A 112 -6.48 3.76 -4.13
C ILE A 112 -6.73 4.41 -5.49
N VAL A 113 -7.90 4.16 -6.06
CA VAL A 113 -8.31 4.74 -7.35
C VAL A 113 -9.15 5.98 -7.09
N VAL A 114 -8.74 7.11 -7.65
CA VAL A 114 -9.43 8.41 -7.51
C VAL A 114 -9.81 8.97 -8.88
N LYS A 115 -10.80 9.85 -8.92
CA LYS A 115 -11.10 10.61 -10.14
C LYS A 115 -9.94 11.57 -10.43
N PRO A 116 -9.56 11.76 -11.70
CA PRO A 116 -8.58 12.79 -12.04
C PRO A 116 -9.11 14.17 -11.64
N PRO A 117 -8.26 15.08 -11.20
CA PRO A 117 -8.66 16.45 -10.97
C PRO A 117 -9.07 17.10 -12.30
N PHE A 118 -10.07 17.98 -12.27
CA PHE A 118 -10.34 18.86 -13.39
C PHE A 118 -10.14 20.33 -13.00
N TYR A 119 -9.85 21.14 -14.00
CA TYR A 119 -9.54 22.55 -13.81
C TYR A 119 -10.53 23.40 -14.60
N VAL A 120 -10.92 24.51 -14.00
CA VAL A 120 -11.75 25.53 -14.64
C VAL A 120 -10.92 26.79 -14.74
N ILE A 121 -10.71 27.23 -15.96
CA ILE A 121 -10.05 28.51 -16.24
C ILE A 121 -11.13 29.57 -16.33
N ASN A 122 -11.05 30.56 -15.45
CA ASN A 122 -11.97 31.69 -15.45
C ASN A 122 -11.30 32.83 -16.22
N GLU A 123 -11.98 33.33 -17.22
CA GLU A 123 -11.62 34.55 -17.88
C GLU A 123 -12.27 35.74 -17.14
N GLY A 124 -11.48 36.72 -16.76
CA GLY A 124 -11.96 37.90 -16.05
C GLY A 124 -11.44 39.17 -16.70
N GLN A 125 -12.14 40.30 -16.52
CA GLN A 125 -11.64 41.58 -16.96
C GLN A 125 -10.37 41.96 -16.15
N GLY A 126 -9.21 41.60 -16.69
CA GLY A 126 -7.90 41.93 -16.14
C GLY A 126 -7.30 40.95 -15.12
N LYS A 127 -8.01 39.92 -14.71
CA LYS A 127 -7.53 38.93 -13.72
C LYS A 127 -8.18 37.59 -13.92
N GLY A 128 -7.74 36.86 -14.93
CA GLY A 128 -8.13 35.43 -15.06
C GLY A 128 -7.59 34.62 -13.90
N SER A 129 -8.27 33.54 -13.57
CA SER A 129 -7.88 32.63 -12.51
C SER A 129 -8.12 31.18 -12.89
N VAL A 130 -7.51 30.25 -12.18
CA VAL A 130 -7.74 28.82 -12.29
C VAL A 130 -8.31 28.28 -11.00
N ASN A 131 -9.39 27.54 -11.12
CA ASN A 131 -9.93 26.73 -10.05
C ASN A 131 -9.64 25.26 -10.32
N ARG A 132 -9.46 24.47 -9.27
CA ARG A 132 -9.27 23.03 -9.34
C ARG A 132 -10.34 22.31 -8.54
N TYR A 133 -10.92 21.26 -9.13
CA TYR A 133 -11.74 20.30 -8.40
C TYR A 133 -10.97 19.01 -8.21
N LYS A 134 -10.72 18.61 -6.97
CA LYS A 134 -10.01 17.39 -6.61
C LYS A 134 -10.61 16.80 -5.34
N GLN A 135 -10.84 15.47 -5.31
CA GLN A 135 -11.36 14.75 -4.15
C GLN A 135 -12.64 15.40 -3.60
N GLU A 136 -13.60 15.68 -4.51
CA GLU A 136 -14.91 16.28 -4.20
C GLU A 136 -14.85 17.68 -3.59
N GLN A 137 -13.71 18.35 -3.65
CA GLN A 137 -13.52 19.71 -3.13
C GLN A 137 -13.07 20.67 -4.22
N TRP A 138 -13.62 21.89 -4.16
CA TRP A 138 -13.17 22.99 -4.96
C TRP A 138 -12.03 23.73 -4.28
N GLN A 139 -11.00 24.02 -5.04
CA GLN A 139 -9.93 24.94 -4.70
C GLN A 139 -10.00 26.11 -5.67
N TYR A 140 -10.32 27.28 -5.13
CA TYR A 140 -10.51 28.49 -5.93
C TYR A 140 -9.19 29.27 -6.06
N ASN A 141 -9.02 29.92 -7.21
CA ASN A 141 -7.92 30.83 -7.46
C ASN A 141 -6.53 30.24 -7.15
N ILE A 142 -6.32 28.97 -7.50
CA ILE A 142 -5.00 28.31 -7.31
C ILE A 142 -3.91 28.96 -8.17
N VAL A 143 -4.30 29.68 -9.22
CA VAL A 143 -3.48 30.59 -10.02
C VAL A 143 -4.31 31.83 -10.26
N GLU A 144 -3.71 33.01 -10.08
CA GLU A 144 -4.32 34.32 -10.32
C GLU A 144 -3.47 35.12 -11.29
N GLY A 145 -4.04 36.21 -11.83
CA GLY A 145 -3.30 37.13 -12.68
C GLY A 145 -3.08 36.61 -14.10
N LEU A 146 -3.86 35.65 -14.55
CA LEU A 146 -3.91 35.25 -15.95
C LEU A 146 -4.52 36.41 -16.76
N GLY A 147 -3.96 36.66 -17.96
CA GLY A 147 -4.43 37.76 -18.82
C GLY A 147 -5.93 37.77 -19.14
N VAL A 148 -6.35 38.76 -19.89
CA VAL A 148 -7.77 39.08 -20.17
C VAL A 148 -8.41 38.29 -21.29
N THR A 149 -7.68 37.50 -22.05
CA THR A 149 -8.17 36.83 -23.26
C THR A 149 -7.94 35.34 -23.27
N SER A 150 -8.74 34.68 -24.10
CA SER A 150 -8.85 33.21 -24.28
C SER A 150 -7.64 32.44 -23.86
N THR A 151 -7.80 31.73 -22.81
CA THR A 151 -6.75 30.92 -22.21
C THR A 151 -7.01 29.47 -22.52
N VAL A 152 -6.02 28.78 -23.06
CA VAL A 152 -6.06 27.36 -23.30
C VAL A 152 -5.21 26.69 -22.23
N GLY A 153 -5.80 25.71 -21.54
CA GLY A 153 -5.08 24.85 -20.62
C GLY A 153 -4.89 23.47 -21.21
N ILE A 154 -3.66 22.98 -21.17
CA ILE A 154 -3.31 21.61 -21.58
C ILE A 154 -2.70 20.92 -20.36
N ILE A 155 -3.19 19.72 -20.04
CA ILE A 155 -2.59 18.89 -18.99
C ILE A 155 -1.71 17.84 -19.66
N ASN A 156 -0.44 17.81 -19.28
CA ASN A 156 0.51 16.81 -19.75
C ASN A 156 1.43 16.41 -18.61
N ASN A 157 1.61 15.10 -18.38
CA ASN A 157 2.44 14.53 -17.32
C ASN A 157 2.20 15.12 -15.92
N GLY A 158 0.94 15.39 -15.56
CA GLY A 158 0.56 15.96 -14.27
C GLY A 158 0.78 17.47 -14.14
N TYR A 159 1.29 18.14 -15.17
CA TYR A 159 1.44 19.58 -15.24
C TYR A 159 0.34 20.21 -16.09
N MET A 160 -0.19 21.32 -15.62
CA MET A 160 -1.10 22.15 -16.41
C MET A 160 -0.33 23.32 -17.02
N TYR A 161 -0.36 23.39 -18.35
CA TYR A 161 0.20 24.50 -19.13
C TYR A 161 -0.93 25.45 -19.50
N ILE A 162 -0.77 26.71 -19.18
CA ILE A 162 -1.76 27.74 -19.46
C ILE A 162 -1.11 28.77 -20.40
N VAL A 163 -1.75 28.99 -21.53
CA VAL A 163 -1.36 30.04 -22.47
C VAL A 163 -2.41 31.15 -22.41
N SER A 164 -2.01 32.30 -21.95
CA SER A 164 -2.84 33.51 -21.93
C SER A 164 -2.24 34.57 -22.87
N LYS A 165 -3.08 35.38 -23.50
CA LYS A 165 -2.71 36.57 -24.29
C LYS A 165 -3.02 37.82 -23.49
#